data_c8c467349edc9a9b9658f261e85e583e
#
_entry.id   c8c467349edc9a9b9658f261e85e583e
#
_cell.length_a   1.000
_cell.length_b   1.000
_cell.length_c   1.000
_cell.angle_alpha   90.00
_cell.angle_beta   90.00
_cell.angle_gamma   90.00
#
_symmetry.space_group_name_H-M   'P 1'
#
loop_
_entity.id
_entity.type
_entity.pdbx_description
1 polymer ?
#
loop_
_entity_poly.entity_id
_entity_poly.type
_entity_poly.pdbx_seq_one_letter_code
_entity_poly.pdbx_strand_id
1 'polypeptide(L)'
;VNTMRKGKLLSKVPCNDDLFEGGAHRKLAKEISDEIRNDDNCTIIGIDGGWGSGKSNLVGMIQKELSIGTNGGKYHFFTYDAWGHQTDLQRRTILEELTSDLVKGQTPILNENSWKDSLENLLAKKKHTSTKTIPAIGIGTIVSLFTILLTPFVTHLASLVSVEWLKQAVLVI
;
A
#
# COMPACT_ATOMS: atom_id res chain seq x y z
N VAL A 1 -28.23 -1.41 -50.52
CA VAL A 1 -28.40 -1.21 -49.09
C VAL A 1 -27.08 -1.52 -48.46
N ASN A 2 -26.35 -0.48 -48.04
CA ASN A 2 -24.99 -0.58 -47.49
C ASN A 2 -25.13 -0.90 -46.00
N THR A 3 -25.01 -2.16 -45.62
CA THR A 3 -24.98 -2.59 -44.22
C THR A 3 -23.64 -2.18 -43.63
N MET A 4 -23.61 -1.05 -42.89
CA MET A 4 -22.46 -0.70 -42.06
C MET A 4 -22.16 -1.86 -41.12
N ARG A 5 -21.00 -2.47 -41.30
CA ARG A 5 -20.47 -3.44 -40.29
C ARG A 5 -20.30 -2.70 -38.96
N LYS A 6 -21.11 -3.02 -37.97
CA LYS A 6 -20.91 -2.58 -36.59
C LYS A 6 -19.48 -2.96 -36.17
N GLY A 7 -18.63 -1.97 -35.97
CA GLY A 7 -17.30 -2.19 -35.44
C GLY A 7 -17.41 -2.91 -34.09
N LYS A 8 -16.84 -4.10 -33.99
CA LYS A 8 -16.77 -4.85 -32.74
C LYS A 8 -15.63 -4.23 -31.91
N LEU A 9 -15.97 -3.54 -30.83
CA LEU A 9 -14.98 -3.09 -29.88
C LEU A 9 -14.31 -4.32 -29.27
N LEU A 10 -12.98 -4.42 -29.43
CA LEU A 10 -12.20 -5.49 -28.82
C LEU A 10 -12.12 -5.23 -27.31
N SER A 11 -12.41 -6.24 -26.53
CA SER A 11 -12.20 -6.22 -25.09
C SER A 11 -10.71 -6.12 -24.79
N LYS A 12 -10.33 -5.33 -23.76
CA LYS A 12 -8.97 -5.29 -23.23
C LYS A 12 -8.61 -6.51 -22.37
N VAL A 13 -9.56 -7.39 -22.13
CA VAL A 13 -9.35 -8.60 -21.34
C VAL A 13 -8.58 -9.62 -22.17
N PRO A 14 -7.53 -10.26 -21.61
CA PRO A 14 -6.83 -11.37 -22.28
C PRO A 14 -7.81 -12.46 -22.69
N CYS A 15 -7.68 -12.98 -23.92
CA CYS A 15 -8.57 -14.04 -24.41
C CYS A 15 -8.20 -15.43 -23.88
N ASN A 16 -7.03 -15.58 -23.27
CA ASN A 16 -6.47 -16.84 -22.76
C ASN A 16 -6.38 -17.93 -23.84
N ASP A 17 -6.21 -17.51 -25.11
CA ASP A 17 -6.08 -18.40 -26.24
C ASP A 17 -4.98 -17.89 -27.19
N ASP A 18 -4.34 -18.81 -27.94
CA ASP A 18 -3.30 -18.47 -28.89
C ASP A 18 -3.93 -18.16 -30.26
N LEU A 19 -3.89 -16.87 -30.62
CA LEU A 19 -4.39 -16.38 -31.88
C LEU A 19 -3.30 -16.25 -32.95
N PHE A 20 -2.06 -16.60 -32.64
CA PHE A 20 -0.93 -16.52 -33.59
C PHE A 20 -0.79 -17.82 -34.37
N GLU A 21 -0.49 -17.69 -35.66
CA GLU A 21 -0.16 -18.84 -36.48
C GLU A 21 1.03 -19.61 -35.91
N GLY A 22 0.92 -20.95 -35.86
CA GLY A 22 1.95 -21.83 -35.36
C GLY A 22 1.87 -22.10 -33.81
N GLY A 23 1.00 -21.43 -33.10
CA GLY A 23 0.73 -21.72 -31.67
C GLY A 23 1.93 -21.52 -30.76
N ALA A 24 2.79 -20.53 -31.05
CA ALA A 24 4.02 -20.29 -30.32
C ALA A 24 3.79 -19.95 -28.85
N HIS A 25 2.76 -19.13 -28.57
CA HIS A 25 2.43 -18.76 -27.19
C HIS A 25 1.88 -19.95 -26.39
N ARG A 26 1.12 -20.83 -27.03
CA ARG A 26 0.61 -22.05 -26.38
C ARG A 26 1.74 -23.02 -26.05
N LYS A 27 2.71 -23.19 -26.95
CA LYS A 27 3.89 -24.02 -26.69
C LYS A 27 4.70 -23.46 -25.51
N LEU A 28 4.96 -22.16 -25.51
CA LEU A 28 5.67 -21.49 -24.45
C LEU A 28 4.90 -21.57 -23.11
N ALA A 29 3.59 -21.37 -23.11
CA ALA A 29 2.77 -21.52 -21.90
C ALA A 29 2.86 -22.94 -21.32
N LYS A 30 2.86 -23.95 -22.18
CA LYS A 30 3.01 -25.34 -21.77
C LYS A 30 4.38 -25.61 -21.17
N GLU A 31 5.47 -25.18 -21.83
CA GLU A 31 6.84 -25.34 -21.33
C GLU A 31 7.03 -24.69 -19.96
N ILE A 32 6.55 -23.43 -19.80
CA ILE A 32 6.59 -22.73 -18.50
C ILE A 32 5.74 -23.48 -17.45
N SER A 33 4.59 -23.98 -17.81
CA SER A 33 3.73 -24.72 -16.89
C SER A 33 4.34 -26.06 -16.46
N ASP A 34 5.03 -26.71 -17.37
CA ASP A 34 5.74 -27.97 -17.08
C ASP A 34 6.97 -27.69 -16.18
N GLU A 35 7.68 -26.58 -16.37
CA GLU A 35 8.74 -26.15 -15.49
C GLU A 35 8.23 -25.87 -14.06
N ILE A 36 7.13 -25.10 -13.93
CA ILE A 36 6.51 -24.83 -12.63
C ILE A 36 6.07 -26.13 -11.91
N ARG A 37 5.67 -27.16 -12.67
CA ARG A 37 5.25 -28.45 -12.08
C ARG A 37 6.42 -29.32 -11.62
N ASN A 38 7.53 -29.25 -12.32
CA ASN A 38 8.64 -30.19 -12.18
C ASN A 38 9.82 -29.63 -11.37
N ASP A 39 9.97 -28.32 -11.27
CA ASP A 39 11.03 -27.68 -10.51
C ASP A 39 10.49 -26.93 -9.28
N ASP A 40 10.65 -27.56 -8.11
CA ASP A 40 10.29 -26.96 -6.82
C ASP A 40 11.12 -25.72 -6.47
N ASN A 41 12.23 -25.48 -7.15
CA ASN A 41 13.09 -24.29 -6.97
C ASN A 41 12.74 -23.14 -7.92
N CYS A 42 11.79 -23.33 -8.84
CA CYS A 42 11.33 -22.29 -9.73
C CYS A 42 10.59 -21.20 -8.94
N THR A 43 11.28 -20.12 -8.61
CA THR A 43 10.74 -19.03 -7.76
C THR A 43 10.37 -17.78 -8.53
N ILE A 44 11.04 -17.51 -9.65
CA ILE A 44 10.82 -16.30 -10.46
C ILE A 44 10.94 -16.62 -11.93
N ILE A 45 9.91 -16.29 -12.69
CA ILE A 45 9.92 -16.36 -14.17
C ILE A 45 9.71 -14.96 -14.72
N GLY A 46 10.68 -14.46 -15.50
CA GLY A 46 10.60 -13.18 -16.20
C GLY A 46 10.01 -13.35 -17.59
N ILE A 47 8.94 -12.61 -17.92
CA ILE A 47 8.39 -12.54 -19.27
C ILE A 47 8.64 -11.14 -19.82
N ASP A 48 9.54 -11.01 -20.78
CA ASP A 48 9.83 -9.74 -21.45
C ASP A 48 9.22 -9.68 -22.85
N GLY A 49 8.97 -8.46 -23.32
CA GLY A 49 8.42 -8.22 -24.65
C GLY A 49 7.79 -6.84 -24.77
N GLY A 50 7.70 -6.34 -25.98
CA GLY A 50 7.12 -5.04 -26.28
C GLY A 50 5.66 -4.90 -25.86
N TRP A 51 5.16 -3.68 -25.87
CA TRP A 51 3.75 -3.43 -25.59
C TRP A 51 2.88 -4.13 -26.68
N GLY A 52 1.82 -4.80 -26.26
CA GLY A 52 0.93 -5.55 -27.19
C GLY A 52 1.42 -6.93 -27.60
N SER A 53 2.59 -7.39 -27.15
CA SER A 53 3.15 -8.72 -27.50
C SER A 53 2.40 -9.92 -26.91
N GLY A 54 1.33 -9.70 -26.17
CA GLY A 54 0.50 -10.77 -25.62
C GLY A 54 0.95 -11.34 -24.27
N LYS A 55 1.85 -10.65 -23.51
CA LYS A 55 2.35 -11.13 -22.21
C LYS A 55 1.24 -11.51 -21.23
N SER A 56 0.23 -10.65 -21.07
CA SER A 56 -0.90 -10.93 -20.19
C SER A 56 -1.73 -12.12 -20.67
N ASN A 57 -1.83 -12.32 -21.99
CA ASN A 57 -2.51 -13.47 -22.56
C ASN A 57 -1.72 -14.77 -22.31
N LEU A 58 -0.38 -14.71 -22.40
CA LEU A 58 0.50 -15.83 -22.08
C LEU A 58 0.33 -16.25 -20.60
N VAL A 59 0.30 -15.29 -19.68
CA VAL A 59 0.03 -15.58 -18.25
C VAL A 59 -1.32 -16.27 -18.06
N GLY A 60 -2.37 -15.79 -18.74
CA GLY A 60 -3.68 -16.44 -18.71
C GLY A 60 -3.68 -17.87 -19.25
N MET A 61 -2.89 -18.14 -20.31
CA MET A 61 -2.72 -19.50 -20.82
C MET A 61 -1.95 -20.40 -19.83
N ILE A 62 -0.91 -19.91 -19.17
CA ILE A 62 -0.20 -20.63 -18.11
C ILE A 62 -1.15 -20.98 -16.95
N GLN A 63 -1.97 -20.04 -16.50
CA GLN A 63 -2.98 -20.28 -15.47
C GLN A 63 -3.96 -21.39 -15.91
N LYS A 64 -4.41 -21.35 -17.17
CA LYS A 64 -5.30 -22.37 -17.74
C LYS A 64 -4.63 -23.74 -17.76
N GLU A 65 -3.39 -23.84 -18.21
CA GLU A 65 -2.62 -25.09 -18.24
C GLU A 65 -2.40 -25.67 -16.83
N LEU A 66 -2.04 -24.84 -15.87
CA LEU A 66 -1.83 -25.26 -14.47
C LEU A 66 -3.13 -25.66 -13.77
N SER A 67 -4.28 -25.12 -14.19
CA SER A 67 -5.60 -25.47 -13.66
C SER A 67 -6.14 -26.79 -14.23
N ILE A 68 -5.57 -27.32 -15.33
CA ILE A 68 -5.97 -28.58 -15.96
C ILE A 68 -5.20 -29.75 -15.31
N GLY A 69 -5.88 -30.84 -15.07
CA GLY A 69 -5.30 -32.11 -14.58
C GLY A 69 -5.47 -32.34 -13.09
N THR A 70 -4.89 -33.45 -12.60
CA THR A 70 -4.98 -33.93 -11.21
C THR A 70 -4.41 -32.97 -10.17
N ASN A 71 -3.60 -32.00 -10.59
CA ASN A 71 -2.97 -30.97 -9.74
C ASN A 71 -3.66 -29.60 -9.85
N GLY A 72 -4.78 -29.47 -10.55
CA GLY A 72 -5.44 -28.19 -10.80
C GLY A 72 -5.86 -27.42 -9.53
N GLY A 73 -6.11 -28.12 -8.43
CA GLY A 73 -6.40 -27.50 -7.13
C GLY A 73 -5.15 -27.12 -6.30
N LYS A 74 -3.94 -27.43 -6.78
CA LYS A 74 -2.70 -27.17 -6.05
C LYS A 74 -2.22 -25.72 -6.16
N TYR A 75 -2.64 -25.02 -7.22
CA TYR A 75 -2.14 -23.68 -7.55
C TYR A 75 -3.22 -22.63 -7.26
N HIS A 76 -2.83 -21.58 -6.53
CA HIS A 76 -3.62 -20.37 -6.36
C HIS A 76 -3.00 -19.23 -7.17
N PHE A 77 -3.81 -18.49 -7.91
CA PHE A 77 -3.35 -17.44 -8.78
C PHE A 77 -3.77 -16.07 -8.24
N PHE A 78 -2.80 -15.25 -7.95
CA PHE A 78 -2.98 -13.87 -7.55
C PHE A 78 -2.30 -12.94 -8.56
N THR A 79 -2.98 -11.90 -9.01
CA THR A 79 -2.44 -10.92 -9.95
C THR A 79 -2.37 -9.55 -9.28
N TYR A 80 -1.17 -8.99 -9.21
CA TYR A 80 -0.95 -7.65 -8.67
C TYR A 80 -0.56 -6.67 -9.79
N ASP A 81 -1.34 -5.58 -9.94
CA ASP A 81 -1.04 -4.51 -10.88
C ASP A 81 -0.15 -3.44 -10.23
N ALA A 82 1.16 -3.58 -10.40
CA ALA A 82 2.12 -2.62 -9.87
C ALA A 82 2.00 -1.21 -10.48
N TRP A 83 1.42 -1.06 -11.68
CA TRP A 83 1.23 0.23 -12.32
C TRP A 83 0.07 1.01 -11.71
N GLY A 84 -0.98 0.32 -11.30
CA GLY A 84 -2.12 0.93 -10.62
C GLY A 84 -1.79 1.51 -9.25
N HIS A 85 -0.70 1.05 -8.62
CA HIS A 85 -0.31 1.38 -7.25
C HIS A 85 1.02 2.13 -7.13
N GLN A 86 1.41 2.90 -8.16
CA GLN A 86 2.70 3.63 -8.17
C GLN A 86 2.86 4.66 -7.06
N THR A 87 1.77 5.22 -6.57
CA THR A 87 1.76 6.26 -5.52
C THR A 87 1.68 5.69 -4.11
N ASP A 88 1.33 4.43 -3.96
CA ASP A 88 1.12 3.78 -2.68
C ASP A 88 2.40 3.07 -2.18
N LEU A 89 2.42 2.74 -0.90
CA LEU A 89 3.46 1.88 -0.33
C LEU A 89 3.29 0.45 -0.89
N GLN A 90 3.88 0.16 -2.02
CA GLN A 90 3.70 -1.08 -2.80
C GLN A 90 3.74 -2.36 -1.93
N ARG A 91 4.66 -2.41 -0.93
CA ARG A 91 4.74 -3.56 -0.02
C ARG A 91 3.49 -3.75 0.83
N ARG A 92 2.85 -2.67 1.23
CA ARG A 92 1.62 -2.71 2.01
C ARG A 92 0.45 -3.12 1.14
N THR A 93 0.32 -2.50 -0.02
CA THR A 93 -0.77 -2.74 -0.95
C THR A 93 -0.78 -4.19 -1.43
N ILE A 94 0.40 -4.75 -1.77
CA ILE A 94 0.52 -6.16 -2.17
C ILE A 94 0.06 -7.13 -1.07
N LEU A 95 0.40 -6.82 0.20
CA LEU A 95 -0.01 -7.66 1.33
C LEU A 95 -1.51 -7.55 1.61
N GLU A 96 -2.07 -6.35 1.52
CA GLU A 96 -3.50 -6.11 1.72
C GLU A 96 -4.33 -6.79 0.63
N GLU A 97 -3.93 -6.66 -0.64
CA GLU A 97 -4.62 -7.30 -1.78
C GLU A 97 -4.48 -8.83 -1.75
N LEU A 98 -3.26 -9.34 -1.52
CA LEU A 98 -3.04 -10.78 -1.41
C LEU A 98 -3.86 -11.38 -0.26
N THR A 99 -3.87 -10.73 0.92
CA THR A 99 -4.66 -11.20 2.06
C THR A 99 -6.14 -11.16 1.73
N SER A 100 -6.61 -10.11 1.08
CA SER A 100 -8.01 -9.99 0.66
C SER A 100 -8.39 -11.08 -0.35
N ASP A 101 -7.52 -11.41 -1.28
CA ASP A 101 -7.74 -12.46 -2.27
C ASP A 101 -7.78 -13.86 -1.62
N LEU A 102 -6.86 -14.14 -0.70
CA LEU A 102 -6.81 -15.42 0.03
C LEU A 102 -7.99 -15.63 0.98
N VAL A 103 -8.59 -14.55 1.50
CA VAL A 103 -9.73 -14.60 2.44
C VAL A 103 -11.07 -14.54 1.71
N LYS A 104 -11.20 -13.66 0.71
CA LYS A 104 -12.46 -13.34 0.03
C LYS A 104 -12.50 -13.75 -1.44
N GLY A 105 -11.41 -14.30 -1.97
CA GLY A 105 -11.31 -14.75 -3.35
C GLY A 105 -12.32 -15.86 -3.69
N GLN A 106 -12.35 -16.24 -4.96
CA GLN A 106 -13.27 -17.30 -5.45
C GLN A 106 -13.08 -18.64 -4.75
N THR A 107 -11.87 -18.93 -4.28
CA THR A 107 -11.52 -20.12 -3.47
C THR A 107 -10.80 -19.67 -2.21
N PRO A 108 -11.53 -19.30 -1.14
CA PRO A 108 -10.89 -18.83 0.09
C PRO A 108 -10.06 -19.94 0.72
N ILE A 109 -8.78 -19.66 0.94
CA ILE A 109 -7.82 -20.61 1.55
C ILE A 109 -7.68 -20.35 3.04
N LEU A 110 -7.89 -19.08 3.46
CA LEU A 110 -7.67 -18.61 4.83
C LEU A 110 -8.99 -18.27 5.53
N ASN A 111 -9.05 -18.54 6.83
CA ASN A 111 -10.19 -18.13 7.64
C ASN A 111 -10.13 -16.62 7.93
N GLU A 112 -11.19 -15.89 7.61
CA GLU A 112 -11.28 -14.42 7.72
C GLU A 112 -10.95 -13.92 9.12
N ASN A 113 -11.47 -14.56 10.17
CA ASN A 113 -11.32 -14.07 11.55
C ASN A 113 -9.87 -14.15 12.05
N SER A 114 -9.14 -15.21 11.70
CA SER A 114 -7.76 -15.42 12.15
C SER A 114 -6.76 -14.46 11.49
N TRP A 115 -6.96 -14.16 10.21
CA TRP A 115 -6.04 -13.32 9.44
C TRP A 115 -6.28 -11.82 9.60
N LYS A 116 -7.51 -11.42 9.81
CA LYS A 116 -7.86 -10.01 10.00
C LYS A 116 -7.16 -9.44 11.23
N ASP A 117 -7.20 -10.15 12.34
CA ASP A 117 -6.52 -9.73 13.58
C ASP A 117 -4.99 -9.68 13.41
N SER A 118 -4.42 -10.65 12.69
CA SER A 118 -2.99 -10.69 12.39
C SER A 118 -2.56 -9.55 11.48
N LEU A 119 -3.34 -9.24 10.45
CA LEU A 119 -3.10 -8.13 9.52
C LEU A 119 -3.21 -6.79 10.24
N GLU A 120 -4.25 -6.58 11.04
CA GLU A 120 -4.44 -5.36 11.82
C GLU A 120 -3.29 -5.13 12.79
N ASN A 121 -2.80 -6.18 13.46
CA ASN A 121 -1.64 -6.11 14.34
C ASN A 121 -0.36 -5.74 13.62
N LEU A 122 -0.12 -6.29 12.41
CA LEU A 122 1.03 -5.94 11.59
C LEU A 122 0.97 -4.48 11.10
N LEU A 123 -0.21 -4.02 10.70
CA LEU A 123 -0.44 -2.65 10.26
C LEU A 123 -0.36 -1.66 11.43
N ALA A 124 -0.88 -2.02 12.61
CA ALA A 124 -0.81 -1.20 13.82
C ALA A 124 0.63 -0.99 14.30
N LYS A 125 1.47 -2.04 14.30
CA LYS A 125 2.89 -1.93 14.64
C LYS A 125 3.64 -0.94 13.75
N LYS A 126 3.26 -0.83 12.47
CA LYS A 126 3.88 0.12 11.54
C LYS A 126 3.38 1.55 11.73
N LYS A 127 2.15 1.73 12.19
CA LYS A 127 1.57 3.03 12.49
C LYS A 127 2.23 3.69 13.70
N HIS A 128 2.65 2.88 14.69
CA HIS A 128 3.35 3.36 15.89
C HIS A 128 4.78 3.88 15.62
N THR A 129 5.46 3.39 14.57
CA THR A 129 6.81 3.83 14.21
C THR A 129 6.82 5.11 13.37
N SER A 130 5.67 5.55 12.86
CA SER A 130 5.53 6.76 12.04
C SER A 130 4.93 7.96 12.79
N THR A 131 4.66 7.84 14.09
CA THR A 131 4.33 9.00 14.91
C THR A 131 5.60 9.84 15.04
N LYS A 132 5.77 10.85 14.17
CA LYS A 132 6.62 11.99 14.48
C LYS A 132 6.18 12.44 15.85
N THR A 133 6.99 12.21 16.86
CA THR A 133 6.84 12.83 18.16
C THR A 133 6.90 14.34 17.92
N ILE A 134 5.74 14.98 17.85
CA ILE A 134 5.67 16.42 17.98
C ILE A 134 6.27 16.65 19.36
N PRO A 135 7.40 17.38 19.47
CA PRO A 135 7.99 17.63 20.79
C PRO A 135 6.89 18.23 21.66
N ALA A 136 6.50 17.49 22.70
CA ALA A 136 5.53 17.97 23.65
C ALA A 136 6.06 19.30 24.17
N ILE A 137 5.24 20.35 24.06
CA ILE A 137 5.59 21.66 24.62
C ILE A 137 5.81 21.41 26.13
N GLY A 138 7.08 21.42 26.56
CA GLY A 138 7.45 21.14 27.92
C GLY A 138 6.84 22.21 28.84
N ILE A 139 6.52 21.83 30.07
CA ILE A 139 6.02 22.77 31.10
C ILE A 139 6.93 24.02 31.18
N GLY A 140 8.24 23.85 30.97
CA GLY A 140 9.21 24.97 30.92
C GLY A 140 8.94 25.97 29.82
N THR A 141 8.53 25.53 28.61
CA THR A 141 8.18 26.46 27.50
C THR A 141 6.88 27.20 27.79
N ILE A 142 5.91 26.57 28.44
CA ILE A 142 4.67 27.23 28.85
C ILE A 142 4.98 28.30 29.93
N VAL A 143 5.78 27.96 30.93
CA VAL A 143 6.18 28.91 31.97
C VAL A 143 6.97 30.08 31.41
N SER A 144 7.91 29.83 30.49
CA SER A 144 8.67 30.91 29.87
C SER A 144 7.80 31.84 29.00
N LEU A 145 6.80 31.29 28.30
CA LEU A 145 5.85 32.09 27.53
C LEU A 145 4.97 32.96 28.43
N PHE A 146 4.54 32.43 29.58
CA PHE A 146 3.78 33.16 30.60
C PHE A 146 4.60 34.29 31.24
N THR A 147 5.88 34.05 31.53
CA THR A 147 6.75 35.10 32.07
C THR A 147 6.97 36.23 31.09
N ILE A 148 7.20 35.94 29.81
CA ILE A 148 7.36 36.96 28.79
C ILE A 148 6.08 37.80 28.61
N LEU A 149 4.91 37.15 28.65
CA LEU A 149 3.62 37.82 28.53
C LEU A 149 3.28 38.71 29.76
N LEU A 150 3.66 38.27 30.98
CA LEU A 150 3.40 38.97 32.24
C LEU A 150 4.40 40.14 32.50
N THR A 151 5.60 40.09 31.92
CA THR A 151 6.63 41.10 32.15
C THR A 151 6.15 42.54 31.87
N PRO A 152 5.49 42.87 30.73
CA PRO A 152 4.99 44.25 30.49
C PRO A 152 3.90 44.66 31.46
N PHE A 153 3.13 43.69 31.98
CA PHE A 153 2.06 43.98 32.95
C PHE A 153 2.66 44.29 34.34
N VAL A 154 3.64 43.52 34.73
CA VAL A 154 4.36 43.75 36.04
C VAL A 154 5.12 45.06 35.98
N THR A 155 5.79 45.41 34.88
CA THR A 155 6.48 46.71 34.75
C THR A 155 5.50 47.88 34.75
N HIS A 156 4.32 47.74 34.15
CA HIS A 156 3.28 48.78 34.21
C HIS A 156 2.71 48.91 35.63
N LEU A 157 2.46 47.83 36.36
CA LEU A 157 2.02 47.87 37.76
C LEU A 157 3.12 48.52 38.64
N ALA A 158 4.38 48.16 38.46
CA ALA A 158 5.50 48.75 39.18
C ALA A 158 5.65 50.25 38.94
N SER A 159 5.31 50.75 37.77
CA SER A 159 5.29 52.20 37.46
C SER A 159 4.12 52.93 38.10
N LEU A 160 3.00 52.26 38.32
CA LEU A 160 1.81 52.80 39.01
C LEU A 160 1.98 52.82 40.54
N VAL A 161 2.70 51.87 41.10
CA VAL A 161 3.14 51.91 42.51
C VAL A 161 4.31 52.89 42.58
N SER A 162 3.99 54.17 42.59
CA SER A 162 4.97 55.20 42.76
C SER A 162 5.78 54.96 44.05
N VAL A 163 7.09 54.96 43.90
CA VAL A 163 8.09 54.73 44.95
C VAL A 163 8.08 55.82 46.07
N GLU A 164 7.05 56.63 46.07
CA GLU A 164 6.86 57.74 47.00
C GLU A 164 6.83 57.29 48.47
N TRP A 165 6.14 56.18 48.76
CA TRP A 165 6.11 55.65 50.14
C TRP A 165 7.43 55.03 50.57
N LEU A 166 8.22 54.48 49.68
CA LEU A 166 9.56 53.93 49.95
C LEU A 166 10.58 55.05 50.23
N LYS A 167 10.46 56.23 49.56
CA LYS A 167 11.28 57.40 49.86
C LYS A 167 10.98 57.96 51.23
N GLN A 168 9.71 57.98 51.62
CA GLN A 168 9.36 58.43 52.98
C GLN A 168 9.82 57.46 54.07
N ALA A 169 9.80 56.14 53.85
CA ALA A 169 10.26 55.16 54.80
C ALA A 169 11.79 55.20 55.06
N VAL A 170 12.57 55.59 54.05
CA VAL A 170 14.05 55.74 54.15
C VAL A 170 14.45 57.07 54.85
N LEU A 171 13.57 58.06 54.84
CA LEU A 171 13.88 59.38 55.42
C LEU A 171 13.56 59.49 56.92
N VAL A 172 12.97 58.42 57.50
CA VAL A 172 12.59 58.31 58.93
C VAL A 172 13.59 57.47 59.74
N ILE A 173 14.61 56.90 59.11
CA ILE A 173 15.74 56.25 59.75
C ILE A 173 16.96 57.18 59.68
#